data_96284579f0fde56ba64b800f50777d3e
#
_entry.id   96284579f0fde56ba64b800f50777d3e
#
_cell.length_a   1.000
_cell.length_b   1.000
_cell.length_c   1.000
_cell.angle_alpha   90.00
_cell.angle_beta   90.00
_cell.angle_gamma   90.00
#
_symmetry.space_group_name_H-M   'P 1'
#
loop_
_entity.id
_entity.type
_entity.pdbx_description
1 polymer ?
#
loop_
_entity_poly.entity_id
_entity_poly.type
_entity_poly.pdbx_seq_one_letter_code
_entity_poly.pdbx_strand_id
1 'polypeptide(L)'
;MGKPTEQVRDLTMRRDRYRCVRCGKPLDSTMASLHHRRFRSHPFDGLHKPSNLIWLCGSGTTGCHGWVHAHPAEAEKDGYIVHGWDDPKVVPVTYHRLGPCYLDDKGAKIG
;
A
#
# COMPACT_ATOMS: atom_id res chain seq x y z
N MET A 1 9.83 -8.00 -14.71
CA MET A 1 9.14 -7.19 -13.73
C MET A 1 7.92 -7.85 -13.15
N GLY A 2 7.00 -8.36 -13.93
CA GLY A 2 5.87 -9.10 -13.42
C GLY A 2 4.98 -8.31 -12.48
N LYS A 3 4.32 -9.02 -11.59
CA LYS A 3 3.38 -8.47 -10.62
C LYS A 3 3.43 -9.30 -9.35
N PRO A 4 2.86 -8.81 -8.23
CA PRO A 4 2.85 -9.59 -6.98
C PRO A 4 2.20 -10.95 -7.18
N THR A 5 2.73 -11.98 -6.50
CA THR A 5 2.16 -13.33 -6.57
C THR A 5 0.82 -13.39 -5.86
N GLU A 6 0.05 -14.45 -6.11
CA GLU A 6 -1.20 -14.68 -5.40
C GLU A 6 -0.98 -14.79 -3.90
N GLN A 7 0.12 -15.42 -3.48
CA GLN A 7 0.46 -15.54 -2.05
C GLN A 7 0.68 -14.18 -1.42
N VAL A 8 1.38 -13.28 -2.08
CA VAL A 8 1.61 -11.92 -1.58
C VAL A 8 0.31 -11.12 -1.57
N ARG A 9 -0.53 -11.28 -2.59
CA ARG A 9 -1.83 -10.61 -2.63
C ARG A 9 -2.71 -11.04 -1.47
N ASP A 10 -2.78 -12.35 -1.20
CA ASP A 10 -3.53 -12.88 -0.08
C ASP A 10 -2.98 -12.42 1.26
N LEU A 11 -1.67 -12.49 1.42
CA LEU A 11 -1.00 -12.11 2.65
C LEU A 11 -1.27 -10.65 3.01
N THR A 12 -1.13 -9.76 2.03
CA THR A 12 -1.34 -8.33 2.25
C THR A 12 -2.82 -8.00 2.43
N MET A 13 -3.72 -8.71 1.76
CA MET A 13 -5.16 -8.50 1.95
C MET A 13 -5.56 -8.88 3.37
N ARG A 14 -5.05 -9.99 3.91
CA ARG A 14 -5.33 -10.38 5.30
C ARG A 14 -4.70 -9.39 6.28
N ARG A 15 -3.46 -8.95 6.02
CA ARG A 15 -2.80 -7.95 6.86
C ARG A 15 -3.64 -6.67 6.95
N ASP A 16 -4.20 -6.24 5.82
CA ASP A 16 -4.98 -5.01 5.74
C ASP A 16 -6.45 -5.25 6.08
N ARG A 17 -6.80 -6.45 6.51
CA ARG A 17 -8.11 -6.87 7.02
C ARG A 17 -9.23 -6.66 6.02
N TYR A 18 -8.93 -6.84 4.73
CA TYR A 18 -9.91 -6.69 3.65
C TYR A 18 -10.53 -5.30 3.64
N ARG A 19 -9.75 -4.28 4.03
CA ARG A 19 -10.19 -2.89 4.08
C ARG A 19 -9.18 -1.98 3.40
N CYS A 20 -9.67 -0.88 2.84
CA CYS A 20 -8.82 0.16 2.29
C CYS A 20 -7.96 0.75 3.42
N VAL A 21 -6.65 0.80 3.22
CA VAL A 21 -5.72 1.30 4.23
C VAL A 21 -6.03 2.75 4.58
N ARG A 22 -6.42 3.56 3.59
CA ARG A 22 -6.64 4.99 3.80
C ARG A 22 -8.01 5.33 4.38
N CYS A 23 -9.10 4.77 3.85
CA CYS A 23 -10.44 5.16 4.27
C CYS A 23 -11.19 4.10 5.07
N GLY A 24 -10.65 2.89 5.15
CA GLY A 24 -11.26 1.81 5.92
C GLY A 24 -12.44 1.12 5.25
N LYS A 25 -12.79 1.50 4.03
CA LYS A 25 -13.91 0.87 3.32
C LYS A 25 -13.65 -0.62 3.11
N PRO A 26 -14.64 -1.50 3.37
CA PRO A 26 -14.48 -2.92 3.04
C PRO A 26 -14.24 -3.14 1.55
N LEU A 27 -13.35 -4.07 1.23
CA LEU A 27 -12.92 -4.30 -0.16
C LEU A 27 -13.55 -5.55 -0.80
N ASP A 28 -14.43 -6.23 -0.10
CA ASP A 28 -15.07 -7.45 -0.59
C ASP A 28 -16.12 -7.19 -1.68
N SER A 29 -16.66 -5.98 -1.76
CA SER A 29 -17.68 -5.62 -2.75
C SER A 29 -17.34 -4.32 -3.48
N THR A 30 -16.09 -3.90 -3.43
CA THR A 30 -15.63 -2.62 -3.98
C THR A 30 -14.38 -2.87 -4.83
N MET A 31 -14.24 -2.12 -5.92
CA MET A 31 -13.00 -2.17 -6.69
C MET A 31 -11.82 -1.84 -5.79
N ALA A 32 -10.79 -2.67 -5.82
CA ALA A 32 -9.62 -2.52 -4.99
C ALA A 32 -8.36 -2.70 -5.81
N SER A 33 -7.30 -2.02 -5.41
CA SER A 33 -6.01 -2.09 -6.08
C SER A 33 -4.91 -2.35 -5.05
N LEU A 34 -3.95 -3.19 -5.41
CA LEU A 34 -2.75 -3.38 -4.63
C LEU A 34 -1.73 -2.35 -5.10
N HIS A 35 -1.59 -1.30 -4.31
CA HIS A 35 -0.79 -0.14 -4.66
C HIS A 35 0.68 -0.34 -4.27
N HIS A 36 1.59 0.00 -5.19
CA HIS A 36 3.03 0.01 -4.92
C HIS A 36 3.39 1.36 -4.33
N ARG A 37 3.85 1.37 -3.08
CA ARG A 37 4.23 2.60 -2.38
C ARG A 37 5.43 3.26 -3.04
N ARG A 38 6.47 2.47 -3.37
CA ARG A 38 7.57 2.89 -4.21
C ARG A 38 7.22 2.42 -5.62
N PHE A 39 7.23 3.34 -6.57
CA PHE A 39 6.58 3.11 -7.88
C PHE A 39 7.31 2.06 -8.71
N ARG A 40 6.53 1.37 -9.55
CA ARG A 40 7.05 0.37 -10.49
C ARG A 40 8.02 0.97 -11.51
N SER A 41 7.92 2.28 -11.77
CA SER A 41 8.87 2.99 -12.64
C SER A 41 10.27 3.09 -12.04
N HIS A 42 10.43 2.80 -10.74
CA HIS A 42 11.72 2.78 -10.06
C HIS A 42 11.94 1.39 -9.44
N PRO A 43 12.19 0.37 -10.28
CA PRO A 43 12.26 -1.01 -9.79
C PRO A 43 13.41 -1.23 -8.81
N PHE A 44 13.18 -2.10 -7.85
CA PHE A 44 14.15 -2.51 -6.84
C PHE A 44 13.76 -3.91 -6.35
N ASP A 45 14.65 -4.59 -5.61
CA ASP A 45 14.41 -5.97 -5.20
C ASP A 45 13.14 -6.16 -4.39
N GLY A 46 12.72 -5.14 -3.64
CA GLY A 46 11.52 -5.20 -2.82
C GLY A 46 10.24 -4.72 -3.50
N LEU A 47 10.25 -4.51 -4.82
CA LEU A 47 9.11 -3.90 -5.52
C LEU A 47 7.79 -4.61 -5.24
N HIS A 48 7.77 -5.94 -5.27
CA HIS A 48 6.56 -6.75 -5.05
C HIS A 48 6.52 -7.40 -3.68
N LYS A 49 7.29 -6.92 -2.71
CA LYS A 49 7.27 -7.46 -1.35
C LYS A 49 6.22 -6.75 -0.50
N PRO A 50 5.70 -7.44 0.54
CA PRO A 50 4.61 -6.90 1.37
C PRO A 50 4.83 -5.50 1.93
N SER A 51 6.05 -5.14 2.31
CA SER A 51 6.31 -3.82 2.87
C SER A 51 6.08 -2.68 1.88
N ASN A 52 6.14 -2.97 0.57
CA ASN A 52 5.93 -1.97 -0.48
C ASN A 52 4.49 -1.93 -1.00
N LEU A 53 3.62 -2.77 -0.48
CA LEU A 53 2.28 -2.95 -1.02
C LEU A 53 1.21 -2.63 0.02
N ILE A 54 0.21 -1.85 -0.37
CA ILE A 54 -0.97 -1.59 0.45
C ILE A 54 -2.22 -1.67 -0.40
N TRP A 55 -3.32 -2.16 0.21
CA TRP A 55 -4.60 -2.25 -0.48
C TRP A 55 -5.36 -0.94 -0.35
N LEU A 56 -5.80 -0.40 -1.46
CA LEU A 56 -6.59 0.83 -1.53
C LEU A 56 -7.85 0.59 -2.34
N CYS A 57 -8.94 1.27 -1.99
CA CYS A 57 -10.15 1.20 -2.79
C CYS A 57 -9.95 1.99 -4.09
N GLY A 58 -10.68 1.57 -5.13
CA GLY A 58 -10.66 2.25 -6.42
C GLY A 58 -9.59 1.73 -7.36
N SER A 59 -9.34 2.50 -8.39
CA SER A 59 -8.33 2.24 -9.42
C SER A 59 -7.28 3.33 -9.39
N GLY A 60 -6.35 3.32 -10.35
CA GLY A 60 -5.35 4.39 -10.45
C GLY A 60 -5.94 5.79 -10.66
N THR A 61 -7.24 5.87 -11.02
CA THR A 61 -7.90 7.16 -11.26
C THR A 61 -9.15 7.38 -10.42
N THR A 62 -9.52 6.40 -9.57
CA THR A 62 -10.72 6.50 -8.73
C THR A 62 -10.42 6.05 -7.30
N GLY A 63 -11.29 6.41 -6.36
CA GLY A 63 -11.18 6.02 -4.97
C GLY A 63 -9.92 6.54 -4.31
N CYS A 64 -9.50 5.87 -3.23
CA CYS A 64 -8.29 6.28 -2.52
C CYS A 64 -7.03 6.07 -3.36
N HIS A 65 -6.98 5.04 -4.20
CA HIS A 65 -5.84 4.83 -5.10
C HIS A 65 -5.71 6.01 -6.07
N GLY A 66 -6.82 6.48 -6.63
CA GLY A 66 -6.82 7.67 -7.49
C GLY A 66 -6.42 8.92 -6.72
N TRP A 67 -6.89 9.05 -5.48
CA TRP A 67 -6.52 10.19 -4.63
C TRP A 67 -5.00 10.24 -4.40
N VAL A 68 -4.39 9.10 -4.11
CA VAL A 68 -2.94 9.01 -3.87
C VAL A 68 -2.16 9.52 -5.09
N HIS A 69 -2.58 9.11 -6.29
CA HIS A 69 -1.91 9.56 -7.52
C HIS A 69 -2.17 11.03 -7.83
N ALA A 70 -3.31 11.56 -7.44
CA ALA A 70 -3.67 12.96 -7.67
C ALA A 70 -3.08 13.90 -6.62
N HIS A 71 -2.72 13.38 -5.44
CA HIS A 71 -2.21 14.19 -4.32
C HIS A 71 -0.92 13.60 -3.77
N PRO A 72 0.15 13.55 -4.58
CA PRO A 72 1.37 12.86 -4.17
C PRO A 72 2.04 13.45 -2.92
N ALA A 73 2.04 14.75 -2.76
CA ALA A 73 2.68 15.37 -1.59
C ALA A 73 1.98 14.98 -0.29
N GLU A 74 0.66 14.95 -0.30
CA GLU A 74 -0.13 14.57 0.87
C GLU A 74 -0.03 13.07 1.13
N ALA A 75 -0.06 12.27 0.05
CA ALA A 75 0.07 10.82 0.15
C ALA A 75 1.43 10.43 0.73
N GLU A 76 2.48 11.18 0.38
CA GLU A 76 3.83 10.94 0.90
C GLU A 76 3.90 11.15 2.42
N LYS A 77 3.20 12.15 2.94
CA LYS A 77 3.17 12.40 4.39
C LYS A 77 2.58 11.23 5.17
N ASP A 78 1.66 10.50 4.57
CA ASP A 78 1.01 9.35 5.20
C ASP A 78 1.69 8.02 4.84
N GLY A 79 2.78 8.06 4.11
CA GLY A 79 3.52 6.86 3.73
C GLY A 79 2.90 6.05 2.59
N TYR A 80 1.90 6.59 1.91
CA TYR A 80 1.28 5.91 0.76
C TYR A 80 2.16 5.99 -0.48
N ILE A 81 3.08 6.95 -0.52
CA ILE A 81 4.12 7.06 -1.54
C ILE A 81 5.46 7.13 -0.84
N VAL A 82 6.42 6.36 -1.33
CA VAL A 82 7.79 6.30 -0.79
C VAL A 82 8.76 6.68 -1.89
N HIS A 83 9.73 7.51 -1.57
CA HIS A 83 10.75 7.93 -2.53
C HIS A 83 11.60 6.77 -3.03
N GLY A 84 12.13 6.91 -4.24
CA GLY A 84 12.95 5.87 -4.86
C GLY A 84 14.24 5.54 -4.15
N TRP A 85 14.64 6.35 -3.15
CA TRP A 85 15.85 6.12 -2.35
C TRP A 85 15.53 5.64 -0.92
N ASP A 86 14.26 5.55 -0.55
CA ASP A 86 13.86 5.13 0.80
C ASP A 86 13.45 3.66 0.82
N ASP A 87 13.70 3.00 1.94
CA ASP A 87 13.26 1.63 2.18
C ASP A 87 11.81 1.67 2.71
N PRO A 88 10.85 1.02 2.04
CA PRO A 88 9.47 1.00 2.52
C PRO A 88 9.31 0.48 3.95
N LYS A 89 10.22 -0.38 4.43
CA LYS A 89 10.14 -0.93 5.79
C LYS A 89 10.35 0.11 6.88
N VAL A 90 11.03 1.22 6.56
CA VAL A 90 11.34 2.25 7.56
C VAL A 90 10.47 3.50 7.42
N VAL A 91 9.55 3.52 6.47
CA VAL A 91 8.61 4.62 6.27
C VAL A 91 7.23 4.17 6.77
N PRO A 92 6.71 4.78 7.85
CA PRO A 92 5.41 4.36 8.38
C PRO A 92 4.27 4.69 7.45
N VAL A 93 3.23 3.87 7.50
CA VAL A 93 1.99 4.03 6.73
C VAL A 93 0.85 4.36 7.68
N THR A 94 0.11 5.40 7.38
CA THR A 94 -1.06 5.78 8.21
C THR A 94 -2.25 4.91 7.85
N TYR A 95 -2.60 3.98 8.74
CA TYR A 95 -3.77 3.14 8.60
C TYR A 95 -5.00 3.82 9.18
N HIS A 96 -6.12 3.68 8.49
CA HIS A 96 -7.40 4.22 8.96
C HIS A 96 -7.68 3.74 10.39
N ARG A 97 -7.89 4.67 11.31
CA ARG A 97 -8.21 4.46 12.73
C ARG A 97 -7.09 3.83 13.56
N LEU A 98 -6.00 3.41 12.95
CA LEU A 98 -4.87 2.82 13.69
C LEU A 98 -3.69 3.78 13.82
N GLY A 99 -3.58 4.74 12.89
CA GLY A 99 -2.43 5.63 12.84
C GLY A 99 -1.24 5.00 12.14
N PRO A 100 -0.02 5.52 12.37
CA PRO A 100 1.15 5.07 11.64
C PRO A 100 1.57 3.66 12.06
N CYS A 101 1.82 2.82 11.06
CA CYS A 101 2.27 1.43 11.23
C CYS A 101 3.46 1.17 10.31
N TYR A 102 4.40 0.35 10.78
CA TYR A 102 5.51 -0.13 9.95
C TYR A 102 5.15 -1.48 9.36
N LEU A 103 5.54 -1.71 8.11
CA LEU A 103 5.26 -2.96 7.41
C LEU A 103 6.55 -3.72 7.17
N ASP A 104 6.52 -5.04 7.35
CA ASP A 104 7.67 -5.87 7.01
C ASP A 104 7.35 -6.78 5.82
N ASP A 105 8.33 -7.54 5.37
CA ASP A 105 8.18 -8.40 4.19
C ASP A 105 7.62 -9.78 4.53
N LYS A 106 7.30 -10.03 5.79
CA LYS A 106 6.65 -11.26 6.25
C LYS A 106 5.15 -11.09 6.40
N GLY A 107 4.63 -9.90 6.10
CA GLY A 107 3.21 -9.62 6.22
C GLY A 107 2.79 -9.10 7.58
N ALA A 108 3.72 -8.67 8.42
CA ALA A 108 3.39 -8.08 9.72
C ALA A 108 3.16 -6.58 9.59
N LYS A 109 2.34 -6.08 10.50
CA LYS A 109 2.04 -4.67 10.65
C LYS A 109 2.30 -4.30 12.11
N ILE A 110 3.21 -3.37 12.33
CA ILE A 110 3.68 -2.99 13.66
C ILE A 110 3.40 -1.50 13.85
N GLY A 111 2.57 -1.20 14.80
CA GLY A 111 2.22 0.20 14.98
C GLY A 111 2.12 0.67 16.38
#